data_65fa58e22c3b9f77e2a5480896c9dcaa
#
_entry.id   65fa58e22c3b9f77e2a5480896c9dcaa
#
_cell.length_a   1.000
_cell.length_b   1.000
_cell.length_c   1.000
_cell.angle_alpha   90.00
_cell.angle_beta   90.00
_cell.angle_gamma   90.00
#
_symmetry.space_group_name_H-M   'P 1'
#
loop_
_entity.id
_entity.type
_entity.pdbx_description
1 polymer ?
#
loop_
_entity_poly.entity_id
_entity_poly.type
_entity_poly.pdbx_seq_one_letter_code
_entity_poly.pdbx_strand_id
1 'polypeptide(L)'
;MKSLLYILLALSLFCACSDEPEFPDPGLDTTRTSRDTVRLDTIDAYMISMNVEAPNGIESIQLLNGRNYEVLEEFTEEYRGMKNFIFEYPVDLTGLQVDTTLLYIVKVIDKDMRSYNKGFTLNVLKHSSPEIKLVGTSEVLGLVSPVFEIKMLFETGLNTIRSYRVLFEGNVVDEATFDEPLHEYKYKNIFDVDMIMGEEYSLRIELTDDKGTVGIKDLKLRLIEAKRPQKVTVSTSDKGLAADIEFYYNKLNRLDSLVCTNYRKQMVNGQLIYVGYYARYDFEYTEEGMVSRIVYVSDDGERINEYSYLSGTKQLSGICDPEYPSSDITIAEWYNDGNVKSYYVGTNAIPIDDIYYTDDLKGDSKIFAEYWVARGARQHCVDMTSIQIPTYFPELPPVLCGTKNYWAELFLYKYAFAKTIETETEEEKTQLACFTDNIGQVVRLRRVEPDIFGQESYTEYVFSYE
;
A
#
# COMPACT_ATOMS: atom_id res chain seq x y z
N MET A 1 -66.04 61.96 -25.17
CA MET A 1 -65.39 61.21 -26.28
C MET A 1 -63.87 61.38 -26.36
N LYS A 2 -63.27 62.56 -26.13
CA LYS A 2 -61.77 62.69 -26.16
C LYS A 2 -61.06 61.90 -25.12
N SER A 3 -61.59 61.77 -23.91
CA SER A 3 -60.96 60.97 -22.85
C SER A 3 -60.95 59.48 -23.13
N LEU A 4 -61.93 58.92 -23.80
CA LEU A 4 -61.99 57.50 -24.18
C LEU A 4 -60.93 57.12 -25.22
N LEU A 5 -60.66 58.09 -26.13
CA LEU A 5 -59.62 57.92 -27.18
C LEU A 5 -58.20 57.85 -26.59
N TYR A 6 -57.94 58.65 -25.54
CA TYR A 6 -56.63 58.61 -24.86
C TYR A 6 -56.47 57.36 -24.06
N ILE A 7 -57.53 56.79 -23.48
CA ILE A 7 -57.49 55.53 -22.77
C ILE A 7 -57.28 54.39 -23.74
N LEU A 8 -57.94 54.40 -24.92
CA LEU A 8 -57.66 53.37 -25.94
C LEU A 8 -56.32 53.50 -26.56
N LEU A 9 -55.75 54.71 -26.74
CA LEU A 9 -54.40 54.93 -27.22
C LEU A 9 -53.34 54.48 -26.16
N ALA A 10 -53.58 54.74 -24.87
CA ALA A 10 -52.76 54.29 -23.80
C ALA A 10 -52.74 52.72 -23.63
N LEU A 11 -53.92 52.08 -23.77
CA LEU A 11 -54.07 50.67 -23.77
C LEU A 11 -53.35 49.98 -24.96
N SER A 12 -53.40 50.61 -26.15
CA SER A 12 -52.67 50.09 -27.31
C SER A 12 -51.11 50.20 -27.17
N LEU A 13 -50.60 51.13 -26.36
CA LEU A 13 -49.20 51.25 -26.05
C LEU A 13 -48.68 50.25 -25.00
N PHE A 14 -49.60 49.69 -24.18
CA PHE A 14 -49.30 48.65 -23.24
C PHE A 14 -49.38 47.20 -23.80
N CYS A 15 -49.95 47.05 -25.02
CA CYS A 15 -49.99 45.80 -25.77
C CYS A 15 -48.79 45.59 -26.70
N ALA A 16 -47.82 46.50 -26.64
CA ALA A 16 -46.59 46.33 -27.42
C ALA A 16 -45.50 45.65 -26.55
N CYS A 17 -45.16 44.49 -26.96
CA CYS A 17 -43.98 43.71 -26.62
C CYS A 17 -43.96 43.04 -25.24
N SER A 18 -44.60 41.91 -25.16
CA SER A 18 -43.81 40.76 -24.67
C SER A 18 -43.29 40.04 -25.92
N ASP A 19 -42.16 40.45 -26.45
CA ASP A 19 -41.42 39.60 -27.38
C ASP A 19 -40.87 38.45 -26.57
N GLU A 20 -41.74 37.51 -26.17
CA GLU A 20 -41.26 36.19 -25.78
C GLU A 20 -40.64 35.61 -27.04
N PRO A 21 -39.39 35.15 -26.97
CA PRO A 21 -38.74 34.58 -28.13
C PRO A 21 -39.59 33.42 -28.66
N GLU A 22 -39.97 33.49 -29.95
CA GLU A 22 -40.79 32.48 -30.62
C GLU A 22 -40.12 31.08 -30.60
N PHE A 23 -38.82 31.06 -30.39
CA PHE A 23 -38.00 29.84 -30.38
C PHE A 23 -37.23 29.73 -29.09
N PRO A 24 -37.00 28.51 -28.60
CA PRO A 24 -36.12 28.26 -27.45
C PRO A 24 -34.69 28.71 -27.75
N ASP A 25 -33.93 28.92 -26.67
CA ASP A 25 -32.52 29.28 -26.75
C ASP A 25 -31.69 28.21 -27.49
N PRO A 26 -30.68 28.62 -28.27
CA PRO A 26 -29.74 27.69 -28.87
C PRO A 26 -29.02 26.85 -27.83
N GLY A 27 -28.94 25.56 -28.10
CA GLY A 27 -28.14 24.59 -27.32
C GLY A 27 -26.75 24.42 -27.91
N LEU A 28 -25.74 24.46 -27.07
CA LEU A 28 -24.32 24.23 -27.44
C LEU A 28 -23.72 23.11 -26.60
N ASP A 29 -23.78 21.87 -27.08
CA ASP A 29 -23.25 20.71 -26.41
C ASP A 29 -21.94 20.24 -27.04
N THR A 30 -20.94 19.97 -26.21
CA THR A 30 -19.69 19.46 -26.69
C THR A 30 -19.78 17.95 -26.97
N THR A 31 -19.36 17.52 -28.16
CA THR A 31 -19.24 16.11 -28.52
C THR A 31 -18.02 15.47 -27.83
N ARG A 32 -17.07 16.29 -27.40
CA ARG A 32 -15.89 15.97 -26.58
C ARG A 32 -15.83 16.89 -25.37
N THR A 33 -14.90 16.65 -24.46
CA THR A 33 -14.69 17.54 -23.31
C THR A 33 -14.32 18.95 -23.77
N SER A 34 -14.90 19.98 -23.16
CA SER A 34 -14.54 21.37 -23.43
C SER A 34 -13.16 21.77 -22.87
N ARG A 35 -12.52 20.85 -22.18
CA ARG A 35 -11.16 21.00 -21.66
C ARG A 35 -10.41 19.71 -21.92
N ASP A 36 -9.30 19.79 -22.66
CA ASP A 36 -8.52 18.62 -23.06
C ASP A 36 -7.01 18.91 -22.97
N THR A 37 -6.22 17.83 -22.93
CA THR A 37 -4.76 17.90 -22.94
C THR A 37 -4.23 17.02 -24.05
N VAL A 38 -3.44 17.59 -24.93
CA VAL A 38 -2.83 16.91 -26.08
C VAL A 38 -1.31 17.05 -26.04
N ARG A 39 -0.64 16.17 -26.75
CA ARG A 39 0.81 16.15 -26.84
C ARG A 39 1.27 16.29 -28.28
N LEU A 40 2.21 17.18 -28.54
CA LEU A 40 2.72 17.46 -29.91
C LEU A 40 3.44 16.29 -30.57
N ASP A 41 3.89 15.31 -29.79
CA ASP A 41 4.47 14.08 -30.31
C ASP A 41 3.43 13.04 -30.74
N THR A 42 2.14 13.32 -30.50
CA THR A 42 1.04 12.37 -30.84
C THR A 42 0.15 12.86 -31.96
N ILE A 43 -0.03 14.17 -32.10
CA ILE A 43 -0.93 14.78 -33.10
C ILE A 43 -0.40 16.12 -33.59
N ASP A 44 -0.64 16.41 -34.87
CA ASP A 44 -0.31 17.67 -35.50
C ASP A 44 -1.48 18.67 -35.50
N ALA A 45 -2.69 18.19 -35.26
CA ALA A 45 -3.90 18.98 -35.19
C ALA A 45 -4.90 18.42 -34.17
N TYR A 46 -5.69 19.30 -33.59
CA TYR A 46 -6.77 18.92 -32.65
C TYR A 46 -8.10 19.42 -33.19
N MET A 47 -9.14 18.57 -33.15
CA MET A 47 -10.48 18.93 -33.61
C MET A 47 -11.34 19.45 -32.46
N ILE A 48 -11.65 20.75 -32.46
CA ILE A 48 -12.75 21.30 -31.65
C ILE A 48 -14.06 20.86 -32.32
N SER A 49 -14.92 20.21 -31.57
CA SER A 49 -16.23 19.73 -32.08
C SER A 49 -17.33 19.96 -31.08
N MET A 50 -18.47 20.46 -31.54
CA MET A 50 -19.68 20.62 -30.73
C MET A 50 -20.96 20.48 -31.57
N ASN A 51 -21.99 19.97 -30.92
CA ASN A 51 -23.37 20.01 -31.48
C ASN A 51 -23.98 21.39 -31.27
N VAL A 52 -24.53 21.93 -32.32
CA VAL A 52 -25.27 23.19 -32.29
C VAL A 52 -26.72 22.92 -32.63
N GLU A 53 -27.62 23.29 -31.71
CA GLU A 53 -29.06 23.27 -31.92
C GLU A 53 -29.56 24.70 -31.83
N ALA A 54 -29.98 25.27 -32.96
CA ALA A 54 -30.53 26.63 -33.06
C ALA A 54 -31.89 26.58 -33.74
N PRO A 55 -32.98 26.36 -33.02
CA PRO A 55 -34.33 26.15 -33.62
C PRO A 55 -34.78 27.29 -34.53
N ASN A 56 -34.35 28.51 -34.27
CA ASN A 56 -34.60 29.69 -35.14
C ASN A 56 -33.65 29.73 -36.38
N GLY A 57 -32.58 29.01 -36.35
CA GLY A 57 -31.51 29.05 -37.35
C GLY A 57 -30.38 30.02 -37.01
N ILE A 58 -29.21 29.74 -37.55
CA ILE A 58 -28.01 30.56 -37.30
C ILE A 58 -28.02 31.81 -38.15
N GLU A 59 -27.66 32.97 -37.58
CA GLU A 59 -27.32 34.19 -38.31
C GLU A 59 -25.81 34.30 -38.52
N SER A 60 -24.99 34.04 -37.45
CA SER A 60 -23.57 34.00 -37.58
C SER A 60 -22.90 33.02 -36.59
N ILE A 61 -21.72 32.53 -36.95
CA ILE A 61 -20.86 31.73 -36.09
C ILE A 61 -19.44 32.22 -36.22
N GLN A 62 -18.78 32.44 -35.11
CA GLN A 62 -17.41 32.97 -35.02
C GLN A 62 -16.55 32.16 -34.06
N LEU A 63 -15.29 31.94 -34.41
CA LEU A 63 -14.30 31.47 -33.50
C LEU A 63 -13.51 32.66 -32.95
N LEU A 64 -13.43 32.77 -31.65
CA LEU A 64 -12.74 33.85 -30.93
C LEU A 64 -11.55 33.30 -30.15
N ASN A 65 -10.53 34.12 -30.01
CA ASN A 65 -9.48 33.91 -29.04
C ASN A 65 -10.03 34.08 -27.61
N GLY A 66 -9.95 33.05 -26.79
CA GLY A 66 -10.51 33.08 -25.44
C GLY A 66 -9.79 34.02 -24.46
N ARG A 67 -8.62 34.62 -24.82
CA ARG A 67 -7.90 35.57 -23.97
C ARG A 67 -8.31 37.02 -24.20
N ASN A 68 -8.50 37.42 -25.46
CA ASN A 68 -8.72 38.80 -25.84
C ASN A 68 -10.03 39.03 -26.62
N TYR A 69 -10.79 37.97 -26.86
CA TYR A 69 -12.05 37.98 -27.61
C TYR A 69 -11.93 38.45 -29.07
N GLU A 70 -10.73 38.45 -29.62
CA GLU A 70 -10.49 38.73 -31.04
C GLU A 70 -11.07 37.65 -31.91
N VAL A 71 -11.74 38.03 -33.01
CA VAL A 71 -12.28 37.08 -33.97
C VAL A 71 -11.13 36.48 -34.76
N LEU A 72 -10.93 35.18 -34.61
CA LEU A 72 -9.94 34.42 -35.35
C LEU A 72 -10.45 34.02 -36.73
N GLU A 73 -11.69 33.58 -36.78
CA GLU A 73 -12.29 33.11 -38.02
C GLU A 73 -13.83 33.26 -37.94
N GLU A 74 -14.46 33.49 -39.12
CA GLU A 74 -15.89 33.60 -39.24
C GLU A 74 -16.43 32.56 -40.24
N PHE A 75 -17.45 31.81 -39.82
CA PHE A 75 -18.06 30.71 -40.58
C PHE A 75 -19.51 31.02 -40.97
N THR A 76 -19.88 32.27 -41.01
CA THR A 76 -21.23 32.71 -41.20
C THR A 76 -21.84 32.18 -42.51
N GLU A 77 -21.10 32.24 -43.62
CA GLU A 77 -21.63 31.80 -44.91
C GLU A 77 -21.88 30.30 -44.97
N GLU A 78 -21.11 29.51 -44.25
CA GLU A 78 -21.20 28.05 -44.25
C GLU A 78 -22.44 27.56 -43.47
N TYR A 79 -22.74 28.20 -42.32
CA TYR A 79 -23.75 27.71 -41.37
C TYR A 79 -25.02 28.57 -41.36
N ARG A 80 -25.13 29.65 -42.15
CA ARG A 80 -26.27 30.56 -42.11
C ARG A 80 -27.59 29.83 -42.39
N GLY A 81 -28.53 30.00 -41.48
CA GLY A 81 -29.85 29.39 -41.51
C GLY A 81 -29.93 27.94 -41.08
N MET A 82 -28.82 27.27 -40.80
CA MET A 82 -28.82 25.92 -40.26
C MET A 82 -29.42 25.90 -38.86
N LYS A 83 -30.10 24.79 -38.52
CA LYS A 83 -30.76 24.62 -37.22
C LYS A 83 -30.09 23.59 -36.33
N ASN A 84 -29.59 22.51 -36.91
CA ASN A 84 -28.90 21.43 -36.21
C ASN A 84 -27.72 21.00 -37.05
N PHE A 85 -26.54 21.05 -36.48
CA PHE A 85 -25.31 20.62 -37.14
C PHE A 85 -24.20 20.34 -36.13
N ILE A 86 -23.15 19.71 -36.57
CA ILE A 86 -21.89 19.58 -35.81
C ILE A 86 -20.95 20.65 -36.35
N PHE A 87 -20.52 21.55 -35.46
CA PHE A 87 -19.45 22.50 -35.75
C PHE A 87 -18.12 21.81 -35.48
N GLU A 88 -17.22 21.83 -36.44
CA GLU A 88 -15.86 21.26 -36.34
C GLU A 88 -14.84 22.30 -36.77
N TYR A 89 -13.78 22.43 -35.98
CA TYR A 89 -12.66 23.31 -36.27
C TYR A 89 -11.31 22.61 -35.98
N PRO A 90 -10.43 22.45 -37.00
CA PRO A 90 -9.10 21.87 -36.81
C PRO A 90 -8.16 22.95 -36.28
N VAL A 91 -7.67 22.78 -35.07
CA VAL A 91 -6.60 23.59 -34.48
C VAL A 91 -5.27 23.04 -34.96
N ASP A 92 -4.53 23.84 -35.73
CA ASP A 92 -3.18 23.48 -36.14
C ASP A 92 -2.20 23.62 -34.97
N LEU A 93 -1.46 22.58 -34.66
CA LEU A 93 -0.47 22.51 -33.56
C LEU A 93 0.97 22.49 -34.06
N THR A 94 1.21 22.41 -35.36
CA THR A 94 2.55 22.20 -35.97
C THR A 94 3.55 23.33 -35.68
N GLY A 95 3.06 24.54 -35.44
CA GLY A 95 3.89 25.72 -35.12
C GLY A 95 4.31 25.84 -33.66
N LEU A 96 3.77 25.00 -32.77
CA LEU A 96 4.02 25.12 -31.34
C LEU A 96 5.33 24.45 -30.96
N GLN A 97 6.14 25.15 -30.14
CA GLN A 97 7.47 24.70 -29.73
C GLN A 97 7.63 24.55 -28.21
N VAL A 98 6.63 24.98 -27.45
CA VAL A 98 6.64 24.98 -25.99
C VAL A 98 5.26 24.59 -25.45
N ASP A 99 5.21 24.15 -24.23
CA ASP A 99 3.95 23.91 -23.53
C ASP A 99 3.08 25.16 -23.58
N THR A 100 1.86 25.01 -24.07
CA THR A 100 0.99 26.14 -24.35
C THR A 100 -0.45 25.79 -23.96
N THR A 101 -1.18 26.74 -23.40
CA THR A 101 -2.62 26.64 -23.22
C THR A 101 -3.31 27.51 -24.25
N LEU A 102 -4.06 26.89 -25.15
CA LEU A 102 -4.90 27.55 -26.14
C LEU A 102 -6.32 27.69 -25.61
N LEU A 103 -6.88 28.87 -25.74
CA LEU A 103 -8.23 29.18 -25.31
C LEU A 103 -9.05 29.66 -26.51
N TYR A 104 -10.15 28.97 -26.78
CA TYR A 104 -11.06 29.31 -27.87
C TYR A 104 -12.47 29.52 -27.33
N ILE A 105 -13.20 30.38 -27.97
CA ILE A 105 -14.63 30.54 -27.74
C ILE A 105 -15.34 30.45 -29.10
N VAL A 106 -16.25 29.51 -29.22
CA VAL A 106 -17.18 29.47 -30.34
C VAL A 106 -18.40 30.31 -29.95
N LYS A 107 -18.61 31.39 -30.67
CA LYS A 107 -19.73 32.29 -30.50
C LYS A 107 -20.74 32.02 -31.59
N VAL A 108 -21.99 31.76 -31.21
CA VAL A 108 -23.12 31.52 -32.10
C VAL A 108 -24.13 32.61 -31.90
N ILE A 109 -24.63 33.21 -33.00
CA ILE A 109 -25.68 34.18 -32.99
C ILE A 109 -26.85 33.61 -33.84
N ASP A 110 -28.04 33.57 -33.29
CA ASP A 110 -29.21 33.11 -34.01
C ASP A 110 -29.92 34.27 -34.75
N LYS A 111 -30.96 33.97 -35.50
CA LYS A 111 -31.74 34.98 -36.27
C LYS A 111 -32.47 36.00 -35.40
N ASP A 112 -32.69 35.72 -34.12
CA ASP A 112 -33.22 36.69 -33.16
C ASP A 112 -32.10 37.53 -32.51
N MET A 113 -30.88 37.46 -33.03
CA MET A 113 -29.68 38.18 -32.54
C MET A 113 -29.26 37.77 -31.13
N ARG A 114 -29.70 36.61 -30.63
CA ARG A 114 -29.28 36.08 -29.35
C ARG A 114 -27.88 35.45 -29.49
N SER A 115 -26.98 35.76 -28.56
CA SER A 115 -25.61 35.35 -28.61
C SER A 115 -25.29 34.32 -27.55
N TYR A 116 -24.70 33.18 -27.94
CA TYR A 116 -24.30 32.08 -27.09
C TYR A 116 -22.86 31.74 -27.31
N ASN A 117 -22.15 31.43 -26.21
CA ASN A 117 -20.72 31.20 -26.24
C ASN A 117 -20.39 29.88 -25.62
N LYS A 118 -19.48 29.11 -26.26
CA LYS A 118 -18.89 27.90 -25.69
C LYS A 118 -17.40 28.02 -25.66
N GLY A 119 -16.81 27.93 -24.45
CA GLY A 119 -15.36 27.97 -24.26
C GLY A 119 -14.72 26.60 -24.41
N PHE A 120 -13.55 26.57 -25.02
CA PHE A 120 -12.67 25.40 -25.12
C PHE A 120 -11.28 25.74 -24.58
N THR A 121 -10.75 24.84 -23.78
CA THR A 121 -9.39 24.95 -23.25
C THR A 121 -8.59 23.75 -23.72
N LEU A 122 -7.53 23.99 -24.47
CA LEU A 122 -6.62 22.96 -24.95
C LEU A 122 -5.25 23.18 -24.32
N ASN A 123 -4.83 22.26 -23.47
CA ASN A 123 -3.47 22.22 -22.95
C ASN A 123 -2.60 21.42 -23.90
N VAL A 124 -1.62 22.07 -24.49
CA VAL A 124 -0.70 21.44 -25.44
C VAL A 124 0.65 21.27 -24.75
N LEU A 125 1.08 20.02 -24.64
CA LEU A 125 2.37 19.64 -24.09
C LEU A 125 3.34 19.33 -25.22
N LYS A 126 4.55 19.88 -25.17
CA LYS A 126 5.57 19.72 -26.21
C LYS A 126 6.03 18.27 -26.36
N HIS A 127 6.23 17.59 -25.23
CA HIS A 127 6.69 16.22 -25.19
C HIS A 127 5.91 15.40 -24.18
N SER A 128 5.74 14.10 -24.46
CA SER A 128 5.39 13.14 -23.44
C SER A 128 6.65 12.85 -22.63
N SER A 129 6.88 13.58 -21.55
CA SER A 129 7.89 13.14 -20.58
C SER A 129 7.51 11.75 -20.09
N PRO A 130 8.50 10.86 -19.92
CA PRO A 130 8.25 9.60 -19.23
C PRO A 130 7.60 9.85 -17.87
N GLU A 131 6.54 9.13 -17.58
CA GLU A 131 5.73 9.31 -16.36
C GLU A 131 5.94 8.12 -15.42
N ILE A 132 6.13 8.43 -14.14
CA ILE A 132 6.29 7.44 -13.06
C ILE A 132 5.11 7.58 -12.12
N LYS A 133 4.21 6.60 -12.12
CA LYS A 133 3.03 6.55 -11.27
C LYS A 133 3.24 5.58 -10.12
N LEU A 134 3.05 6.04 -8.89
CA LEU A 134 3.06 5.18 -7.71
C LEU A 134 1.77 4.37 -7.65
N VAL A 135 1.90 3.07 -7.36
CA VAL A 135 0.76 2.18 -7.21
C VAL A 135 0.55 1.85 -5.73
N GLY A 136 -0.51 2.41 -5.15
CA GLY A 136 -0.88 2.14 -3.76
C GLY A 136 0.01 2.79 -2.71
N THR A 137 0.87 3.75 -3.09
CA THR A 137 1.81 4.42 -2.18
C THR A 137 1.73 5.94 -2.33
N SER A 138 2.11 6.67 -1.28
CA SER A 138 2.26 8.12 -1.29
C SER A 138 3.71 8.53 -1.62
N GLU A 139 3.95 9.82 -1.86
CA GLU A 139 5.32 10.36 -2.09
C GLU A 139 6.17 10.39 -0.82
N VAL A 140 5.53 10.31 0.34
CA VAL A 140 6.20 10.23 1.64
C VAL A 140 5.82 8.90 2.27
N LEU A 141 6.80 8.05 2.51
CA LEU A 141 6.63 6.71 3.06
C LEU A 141 7.20 6.64 4.47
N GLY A 142 6.31 6.42 5.45
CA GLY A 142 6.71 5.94 6.76
C GLY A 142 6.85 4.42 6.70
N LEU A 143 8.08 3.92 6.77
CA LEU A 143 8.38 2.49 6.68
C LEU A 143 8.58 1.92 8.08
N VAL A 144 8.10 0.72 8.34
CA VAL A 144 8.30 0.01 9.61
C VAL A 144 9.43 -1.03 9.51
N SER A 145 10.02 -1.17 8.35
CA SER A 145 11.16 -2.04 8.08
C SER A 145 12.09 -1.36 7.07
N PRO A 146 13.42 -1.53 7.17
CA PRO A 146 14.36 -1.13 6.12
C PRO A 146 14.21 -1.98 4.84
N VAL A 147 13.50 -3.11 4.93
CA VAL A 147 13.11 -3.93 3.78
C VAL A 147 11.68 -3.59 3.40
N PHE A 148 11.48 -3.09 2.18
CA PHE A 148 10.17 -2.62 1.72
C PHE A 148 9.97 -2.87 0.21
N GLU A 149 8.72 -3.01 -0.19
CA GLU A 149 8.33 -3.19 -1.59
C GLU A 149 7.81 -1.87 -2.18
N ILE A 150 8.28 -1.53 -3.38
CA ILE A 150 7.70 -0.44 -4.17
C ILE A 150 7.13 -0.98 -5.46
N LYS A 151 5.91 -0.52 -5.78
CA LYS A 151 5.22 -0.77 -7.03
C LYS A 151 5.00 0.54 -7.77
N MET A 152 5.37 0.57 -9.03
CA MET A 152 5.19 1.71 -9.89
C MET A 152 4.71 1.28 -11.27
N LEU A 153 4.08 2.20 -11.96
CA LEU A 153 3.78 2.08 -13.37
C LEU A 153 4.62 3.11 -14.11
N PHE A 154 5.46 2.65 -15.02
CA PHE A 154 6.24 3.48 -15.92
C PHE A 154 5.51 3.59 -17.25
N GLU A 155 5.31 4.79 -17.74
CA GLU A 155 4.63 5.06 -19.00
C GLU A 155 5.39 6.09 -19.83
N THR A 156 5.42 5.89 -21.14
CA THR A 156 6.03 6.83 -22.09
C THR A 156 5.08 7.00 -23.25
N GLY A 157 4.41 8.06 -23.44
CA GLY A 157 3.49 8.33 -24.56
C GLY A 157 3.75 7.52 -25.84
N LEU A 158 4.21 8.16 -26.93
CA LEU A 158 4.58 7.47 -28.17
C LEU A 158 6.03 6.94 -28.17
N ASN A 159 6.90 7.49 -27.34
CA ASN A 159 8.26 7.02 -27.21
C ASN A 159 8.29 5.67 -26.49
N THR A 160 9.39 4.94 -26.57
CA THR A 160 9.56 3.69 -25.86
C THR A 160 10.44 3.87 -24.63
N ILE A 161 10.21 3.07 -23.61
CA ILE A 161 11.07 3.03 -22.42
C ILE A 161 12.42 2.45 -22.85
N ARG A 162 13.50 3.18 -22.60
CA ARG A 162 14.87 2.72 -22.82
C ARG A 162 15.48 2.12 -21.57
N SER A 163 15.36 2.83 -20.44
CA SER A 163 15.96 2.39 -19.19
C SER A 163 15.31 3.06 -17.99
N TYR A 164 15.49 2.44 -16.82
CA TYR A 164 15.23 3.10 -15.55
C TYR A 164 16.45 2.97 -14.61
N ARG A 165 16.51 3.85 -13.62
CA ARG A 165 17.44 3.80 -12.49
C ARG A 165 16.71 4.19 -11.22
N VAL A 166 16.99 3.47 -10.14
CA VAL A 166 16.52 3.79 -8.80
C VAL A 166 17.72 4.10 -7.93
N LEU A 167 17.71 5.26 -7.30
CA LEU A 167 18.84 5.75 -6.50
C LEU A 167 18.36 5.98 -5.06
N PHE A 168 19.03 5.34 -4.11
CA PHE A 168 18.88 5.61 -2.68
C PHE A 168 20.05 6.48 -2.21
N GLU A 169 19.75 7.67 -1.66
CA GLU A 169 20.77 8.66 -1.26
C GLU A 169 21.81 8.92 -2.35
N GLY A 170 21.38 8.93 -3.63
CA GLY A 170 22.25 9.16 -4.79
C GLY A 170 23.03 7.92 -5.26
N ASN A 171 22.97 6.79 -4.55
CA ASN A 171 23.59 5.53 -4.97
C ASN A 171 22.58 4.68 -5.73
N VAL A 172 23.00 4.11 -6.87
CA VAL A 172 22.15 3.21 -7.66
C VAL A 172 21.92 1.92 -6.89
N VAL A 173 20.64 1.62 -6.60
CA VAL A 173 20.21 0.40 -5.90
C VAL A 173 19.48 -0.56 -6.83
N ASP A 174 18.97 -0.05 -7.97
CA ASP A 174 18.37 -0.89 -9.02
C ASP A 174 18.41 -0.15 -10.35
N GLU A 175 18.66 -0.87 -11.45
CA GLU A 175 18.62 -0.32 -12.80
C GLU A 175 18.36 -1.42 -13.85
N ALA A 176 17.72 -1.05 -14.95
CA ALA A 176 17.61 -1.91 -16.11
C ALA A 176 17.56 -1.11 -17.41
N THR A 177 17.98 -1.77 -18.50
CA THR A 177 17.87 -1.29 -19.88
C THR A 177 17.02 -2.27 -20.65
N PHE A 178 16.12 -1.76 -21.50
CA PHE A 178 15.21 -2.57 -22.30
C PHE A 178 15.67 -2.57 -23.76
N ASP A 179 15.82 -3.75 -24.33
CA ASP A 179 16.18 -3.93 -25.74
C ASP A 179 14.92 -3.98 -26.64
N GLU A 180 13.77 -4.37 -26.05
CA GLU A 180 12.50 -4.41 -26.75
C GLU A 180 11.70 -3.11 -26.51
N PRO A 181 10.96 -2.60 -27.51
CA PRO A 181 10.16 -1.40 -27.38
C PRO A 181 8.99 -1.61 -26.42
N LEU A 182 9.02 -0.93 -25.28
CA LEU A 182 7.96 -0.94 -24.27
C LEU A 182 7.40 0.47 -24.11
N HIS A 183 6.08 0.62 -24.06
CA HIS A 183 5.41 1.88 -23.76
C HIS A 183 4.92 1.93 -22.30
N GLU A 184 4.79 0.78 -21.68
CA GLU A 184 4.36 0.60 -20.29
C GLU A 184 5.21 -0.49 -19.63
N TYR A 185 5.62 -0.28 -18.38
CA TYR A 185 6.31 -1.27 -17.57
C TYR A 185 5.81 -1.24 -16.13
N LYS A 186 5.34 -2.39 -15.64
CA LYS A 186 4.92 -2.56 -14.24
C LYS A 186 6.13 -2.90 -13.39
N TYR A 187 6.69 -1.87 -12.78
CA TYR A 187 7.83 -2.01 -11.89
C TYR A 187 7.38 -2.54 -10.53
N LYS A 188 8.12 -3.54 -10.04
CA LYS A 188 7.98 -4.07 -8.69
C LYS A 188 9.35 -4.53 -8.22
N ASN A 189 9.82 -3.98 -7.11
CA ASN A 189 11.06 -4.44 -6.50
C ASN A 189 10.98 -4.35 -4.97
N ILE A 190 11.79 -5.19 -4.30
CA ILE A 190 11.99 -5.19 -2.86
C ILE A 190 13.37 -4.61 -2.62
N PHE A 191 13.43 -3.59 -1.77
CA PHE A 191 14.65 -2.93 -1.36
C PHE A 191 15.03 -3.35 0.04
N ASP A 192 16.33 -3.58 0.26
CA ASP A 192 16.95 -3.74 1.57
C ASP A 192 18.05 -2.69 1.65
N VAL A 193 17.84 -1.66 2.47
CA VAL A 193 18.72 -0.50 2.57
C VAL A 193 18.95 -0.13 4.02
N ASP A 194 20.15 0.38 4.31
CA ASP A 194 20.48 0.86 5.65
C ASP A 194 19.71 2.12 6.00
N MET A 195 18.87 2.06 7.02
CA MET A 195 18.09 3.20 7.52
C MET A 195 18.14 3.29 9.04
N ILE A 196 18.28 4.50 9.54
CA ILE A 196 18.24 4.82 10.97
C ILE A 196 16.83 5.30 11.34
N MET A 197 16.33 4.83 12.48
CA MET A 197 15.00 5.21 12.98
C MET A 197 14.85 6.73 13.09
N GLY A 198 13.82 7.25 12.43
CA GLY A 198 13.44 8.66 12.50
C GLY A 198 14.15 9.58 11.51
N GLU A 199 15.22 9.15 10.84
CA GLU A 199 15.88 9.91 9.80
C GLU A 199 15.11 9.86 8.48
N GLU A 200 15.26 10.92 7.66
CA GLU A 200 14.64 11.03 6.34
C GLU A 200 15.65 10.72 5.26
N TYR A 201 15.26 9.87 4.31
CA TYR A 201 16.06 9.42 3.18
C TYR A 201 15.37 9.76 1.86
N SER A 202 16.15 9.90 0.80
CA SER A 202 15.68 10.17 -0.55
C SER A 202 15.79 8.93 -1.42
N LEU A 203 14.67 8.54 -2.07
CA LEU A 203 14.68 7.55 -3.14
C LEU A 203 14.25 8.24 -4.43
N ARG A 204 15.18 8.32 -5.38
CA ARG A 204 14.94 8.91 -6.70
C ARG A 204 14.77 7.84 -7.75
N ILE A 205 13.75 7.96 -8.57
CA ILE A 205 13.52 7.12 -9.72
C ILE A 205 13.66 7.96 -10.98
N GLU A 206 14.48 7.49 -11.91
CA GLU A 206 14.72 8.09 -13.21
C GLU A 206 14.26 7.13 -14.29
N LEU A 207 13.38 7.58 -15.18
CA LEU A 207 12.87 6.83 -16.31
C LEU A 207 13.28 7.52 -17.60
N THR A 208 14.03 6.84 -18.45
CA THR A 208 14.57 7.41 -19.70
C THR A 208 13.89 6.75 -20.90
N ASP A 209 13.43 7.57 -21.83
CA ASP A 209 12.86 7.10 -23.11
C ASP A 209 13.93 6.92 -24.20
N ASP A 210 13.53 6.42 -25.37
CA ASP A 210 14.41 6.18 -26.53
C ASP A 210 14.92 7.46 -27.19
N LYS A 211 14.37 8.63 -26.83
CA LYS A 211 14.84 9.95 -27.26
C LYS A 211 15.79 10.60 -26.24
N GLY A 212 16.01 9.93 -25.10
CA GLY A 212 16.85 10.44 -24.03
C GLY A 212 16.15 11.43 -23.10
N THR A 213 14.81 11.55 -23.19
CA THR A 213 14.04 12.35 -22.22
C THR A 213 13.94 11.60 -20.90
N VAL A 214 14.15 12.29 -19.79
CA VAL A 214 14.15 11.70 -18.46
C VAL A 214 12.97 12.21 -17.65
N GLY A 215 12.12 11.29 -17.21
CA GLY A 215 11.12 11.52 -16.17
C GLY A 215 11.72 11.21 -14.81
N ILE A 216 11.45 12.04 -13.80
CA ILE A 216 12.00 11.89 -12.46
C ILE A 216 10.87 11.85 -11.44
N LYS A 217 10.98 10.92 -10.47
CA LYS A 217 10.13 10.86 -9.30
C LYS A 217 10.98 10.75 -8.04
N ASP A 218 10.78 11.67 -7.11
CA ASP A 218 11.45 11.65 -5.81
C ASP A 218 10.45 11.20 -4.75
N LEU A 219 10.88 10.25 -3.91
CA LEU A 219 10.16 9.78 -2.74
C LEU A 219 10.97 10.10 -1.49
N LYS A 220 10.27 10.42 -0.41
CA LYS A 220 10.85 10.56 0.92
C LYS A 220 10.54 9.34 1.74
N LEU A 221 11.56 8.72 2.28
CA LEU A 221 11.46 7.53 3.12
C LEU A 221 11.85 7.89 4.56
N ARG A 222 11.14 7.33 5.52
CA ARG A 222 11.49 7.46 6.92
C ARG A 222 11.18 6.17 7.66
N LEU A 223 12.16 5.63 8.38
CA LEU A 223 11.92 4.49 9.23
C LEU A 223 11.19 4.94 10.49
N ILE A 224 10.04 4.34 10.75
CA ILE A 224 9.15 4.63 11.89
C ILE A 224 8.92 3.37 12.71
N GLU A 225 8.51 3.52 13.95
CA GLU A 225 8.10 2.38 14.76
C GLU A 225 6.87 1.68 14.15
N ALA A 226 6.93 0.35 14.10
CA ALA A 226 5.79 -0.46 13.71
C ALA A 226 4.66 -0.29 14.73
N LYS A 227 3.44 -0.18 14.27
CA LYS A 227 2.29 -0.28 15.16
C LYS A 227 2.24 -1.67 15.75
N ARG A 228 2.01 -1.79 17.04
CA ARG A 228 1.83 -3.08 17.69
C ARG A 228 0.45 -3.63 17.40
N PRO A 229 0.32 -4.95 17.11
CA PRO A 229 -0.97 -5.55 16.81
C PRO A 229 -1.86 -5.54 18.04
N GLN A 230 -3.15 -5.23 17.86
CA GLN A 230 -4.13 -5.34 18.94
C GLN A 230 -4.83 -6.69 18.93
N LYS A 231 -4.99 -7.25 17.75
CA LYS A 231 -5.62 -8.55 17.58
C LYS A 231 -4.99 -9.32 16.42
N VAL A 232 -4.88 -10.62 16.60
CA VAL A 232 -4.58 -11.57 15.52
C VAL A 232 -5.64 -12.64 15.48
N THR A 233 -6.29 -12.79 14.33
CA THR A 233 -7.24 -13.89 14.08
C THR A 233 -6.52 -15.01 13.36
N VAL A 234 -6.60 -16.22 13.89
CA VAL A 234 -5.97 -17.42 13.33
C VAL A 234 -7.03 -18.32 12.70
N SER A 235 -6.80 -18.72 11.46
CA SER A 235 -7.62 -19.69 10.76
C SER A 235 -6.78 -20.79 10.12
N THR A 236 -7.36 -21.98 10.00
CA THR A 236 -6.73 -23.14 9.37
C THR A 236 -7.58 -23.64 8.21
N SER A 237 -6.95 -24.26 7.21
CA SER A 237 -7.62 -24.78 6.03
C SER A 237 -8.67 -25.86 6.35
N ASP A 238 -8.45 -26.65 7.41
CA ASP A 238 -9.31 -27.76 7.82
C ASP A 238 -10.42 -27.36 8.79
N LYS A 239 -10.17 -26.37 9.67
CA LYS A 239 -11.07 -26.01 10.77
C LYS A 239 -11.76 -24.66 10.59
N GLY A 240 -11.27 -23.80 9.68
CA GLY A 240 -11.69 -22.41 9.58
C GLY A 240 -11.14 -21.60 10.76
N LEU A 241 -11.98 -20.85 11.49
CA LEU A 241 -11.54 -20.09 12.66
C LEU A 241 -10.95 -21.01 13.73
N ALA A 242 -9.68 -20.78 14.08
CA ALA A 242 -8.93 -21.58 15.05
C ALA A 242 -8.71 -20.83 16.36
N ALA A 243 -8.35 -19.55 16.30
CA ALA A 243 -8.16 -18.73 17.50
C ALA A 243 -8.32 -17.24 17.23
N ASP A 244 -8.61 -16.49 18.27
CA ASP A 244 -8.43 -15.04 18.38
C ASP A 244 -7.40 -14.77 19.47
N ILE A 245 -6.44 -13.90 19.16
CA ILE A 245 -5.37 -13.48 20.08
C ILE A 245 -5.45 -11.96 20.23
N GLU A 246 -5.70 -11.50 21.44
CA GLU A 246 -5.82 -10.08 21.77
C GLU A 246 -4.64 -9.63 22.61
N PHE A 247 -4.08 -8.46 22.29
CA PHE A 247 -2.89 -7.90 22.93
C PHE A 247 -3.28 -6.65 23.71
N TYR A 248 -2.86 -6.59 24.96
CA TYR A 248 -3.10 -5.47 25.86
C TYR A 248 -1.77 -4.85 26.27
N TYR A 249 -1.67 -3.54 26.21
CA TYR A 249 -0.42 -2.79 26.44
C TYR A 249 -0.52 -1.90 27.66
N ASN A 250 0.57 -1.83 28.42
CA ASN A 250 0.69 -0.93 29.54
C ASN A 250 0.99 0.52 29.08
N LYS A 251 1.08 1.45 30.04
CA LYS A 251 1.34 2.87 29.76
C LYS A 251 2.70 3.15 29.08
N LEU A 252 3.64 2.22 29.16
CA LEU A 252 4.95 2.29 28.51
C LEU A 252 4.94 1.61 27.13
N ASN A 253 3.77 1.29 26.60
CA ASN A 253 3.57 0.58 25.34
C ASN A 253 4.29 -0.79 25.30
N ARG A 254 4.41 -1.46 26.44
CA ARG A 254 4.88 -2.83 26.55
C ARG A 254 3.70 -3.77 26.68
N LEU A 255 3.86 -5.02 26.30
CA LEU A 255 2.82 -6.04 26.38
C LEU A 255 2.47 -6.31 27.84
N ASP A 256 1.28 -5.92 28.28
CA ASP A 256 0.79 -6.11 29.64
C ASP A 256 0.17 -7.51 29.80
N SER A 257 -0.67 -7.87 28.84
CA SER A 257 -1.22 -9.22 28.76
C SER A 257 -1.56 -9.61 27.34
N LEU A 258 -1.62 -10.91 27.10
CA LEU A 258 -2.07 -11.52 25.85
C LEU A 258 -3.20 -12.49 26.21
N VAL A 259 -4.32 -12.40 25.50
CA VAL A 259 -5.48 -13.28 25.67
C VAL A 259 -5.68 -14.08 24.40
N CYS A 260 -5.68 -15.40 24.52
CA CYS A 260 -5.94 -16.31 23.41
C CYS A 260 -7.23 -17.06 23.63
N THR A 261 -8.20 -16.91 22.74
CA THR A 261 -9.41 -17.73 22.69
C THR A 261 -9.25 -18.75 21.57
N ASN A 262 -9.03 -20.02 21.96
CA ASN A 262 -8.96 -21.13 21.00
C ASN A 262 -10.35 -21.67 20.72
N TYR A 263 -10.67 -21.89 19.46
CA TYR A 263 -11.98 -22.37 19.05
C TYR A 263 -11.91 -23.86 18.66
N ARG A 264 -12.84 -24.65 19.22
CA ARG A 264 -13.05 -26.04 18.80
C ARG A 264 -14.47 -26.21 18.29
N LYS A 265 -14.63 -26.97 17.20
CA LYS A 265 -15.94 -27.36 16.71
C LYS A 265 -16.53 -28.43 17.63
N GLN A 266 -17.72 -28.17 18.15
CA GLN A 266 -18.46 -29.10 19.00
C GLN A 266 -19.89 -29.26 18.51
N MET A 267 -20.43 -30.50 18.62
CA MET A 267 -21.83 -30.77 18.35
C MET A 267 -22.66 -30.47 19.61
N VAL A 268 -23.49 -29.45 19.55
CA VAL A 268 -24.40 -29.06 20.63
C VAL A 268 -25.82 -29.08 20.08
N ASN A 269 -26.67 -29.93 20.65
CA ASN A 269 -28.06 -30.12 20.20
C ASN A 269 -28.22 -30.43 18.70
N GLY A 270 -27.26 -31.17 18.11
CA GLY A 270 -27.29 -31.54 16.70
C GLY A 270 -26.78 -30.47 15.76
N GLN A 271 -26.31 -29.32 16.26
CA GLN A 271 -25.68 -28.26 15.48
C GLN A 271 -24.19 -28.21 15.79
N LEU A 272 -23.37 -27.99 14.73
CA LEU A 272 -21.95 -27.75 14.86
C LEU A 272 -21.71 -26.28 15.22
N ILE A 273 -21.16 -26.03 16.40
CA ILE A 273 -20.85 -24.70 16.88
C ILE A 273 -19.36 -24.61 17.25
N TYR A 274 -18.81 -23.37 17.24
CA TYR A 274 -17.49 -23.08 17.79
C TYR A 274 -17.62 -22.80 19.29
N VAL A 275 -16.82 -23.49 20.08
CA VAL A 275 -16.71 -23.25 21.53
C VAL A 275 -15.33 -22.71 21.81
N GLY A 276 -15.24 -21.54 22.45
CA GLY A 276 -13.99 -20.91 22.84
C GLY A 276 -13.43 -21.52 24.15
N TYR A 277 -12.12 -21.76 24.15
CA TYR A 277 -11.31 -22.09 25.33
C TYR A 277 -10.33 -20.98 25.57
N TYR A 278 -10.27 -20.51 26.78
CA TYR A 278 -9.58 -19.29 27.17
C TYR A 278 -8.19 -19.59 27.72
N ALA A 279 -7.20 -18.78 27.31
CA ALA A 279 -5.88 -18.74 27.89
C ALA A 279 -5.39 -17.29 27.98
N ARG A 280 -4.78 -16.93 29.08
CA ARG A 280 -4.24 -15.62 29.32
C ARG A 280 -2.79 -15.71 29.73
N TYR A 281 -1.98 -14.76 29.26
CA TYR A 281 -0.59 -14.55 29.62
C TYR A 281 -0.44 -13.15 30.19
N ASP A 282 0.04 -13.01 31.41
CA ASP A 282 0.34 -11.74 32.06
C ASP A 282 1.86 -11.56 32.15
N PHE A 283 2.35 -10.35 31.86
CA PHE A 283 3.77 -10.06 31.76
C PHE A 283 4.23 -9.10 32.86
N GLU A 284 5.31 -9.46 33.54
CA GLU A 284 6.01 -8.59 34.47
C GLU A 284 7.41 -8.25 33.90
N TYR A 285 7.97 -7.12 34.32
CA TYR A 285 9.16 -6.55 33.71
C TYR A 285 10.24 -6.21 34.72
N THR A 286 11.52 -6.34 34.34
CA THR A 286 12.66 -5.77 35.04
C THR A 286 12.67 -4.23 34.93
N GLU A 287 13.52 -3.56 35.72
CA GLU A 287 13.72 -2.10 35.61
C GLU A 287 14.26 -1.71 34.22
N GLU A 288 15.07 -2.55 33.58
CA GLU A 288 15.61 -2.37 32.23
C GLU A 288 14.57 -2.60 31.13
N GLY A 289 13.40 -3.12 31.51
CA GLY A 289 12.26 -3.30 30.62
C GLY A 289 12.21 -4.59 29.84
N MET A 290 12.95 -5.59 30.26
CA MET A 290 12.84 -6.96 29.76
C MET A 290 11.80 -7.74 30.56
N VAL A 291 11.16 -8.73 29.94
CA VAL A 291 10.20 -9.60 30.65
C VAL A 291 10.92 -10.37 31.75
N SER A 292 10.46 -10.21 33.00
CA SER A 292 10.97 -10.95 34.15
C SER A 292 10.11 -12.15 34.51
N ARG A 293 8.82 -12.13 34.16
CA ARG A 293 7.90 -13.19 34.50
C ARG A 293 6.75 -13.24 33.52
N ILE A 294 6.35 -14.44 33.12
CA ILE A 294 5.12 -14.70 32.38
C ILE A 294 4.25 -15.64 33.20
N VAL A 295 3.02 -15.21 33.50
CA VAL A 295 2.02 -16.02 34.19
C VAL A 295 1.01 -16.47 33.14
N TYR A 296 0.96 -17.76 32.90
CA TYR A 296 -0.03 -18.40 32.05
C TYR A 296 -1.22 -18.88 32.88
N VAL A 297 -2.42 -18.49 32.53
CA VAL A 297 -3.67 -18.90 33.17
C VAL A 297 -4.61 -19.51 32.15
N SER A 298 -5.12 -20.70 32.42
CA SER A 298 -6.14 -21.37 31.60
C SER A 298 -7.09 -22.17 32.46
N ASP A 299 -8.07 -22.82 31.83
CA ASP A 299 -9.00 -23.73 32.51
C ASP A 299 -8.27 -24.93 33.16
N ASP A 300 -7.06 -25.27 32.70
CA ASP A 300 -6.25 -26.38 33.25
C ASP A 300 -5.39 -25.94 34.46
N GLY A 301 -5.35 -24.66 34.80
CA GLY A 301 -4.59 -24.11 35.91
C GLY A 301 -3.66 -22.97 35.52
N GLU A 302 -2.76 -22.64 36.43
CA GLU A 302 -1.76 -21.58 36.28
C GLU A 302 -0.37 -22.18 36.10
N ARG A 303 0.48 -21.52 35.30
CA ARG A 303 1.92 -21.81 35.17
C ARG A 303 2.69 -20.51 35.19
N ILE A 304 3.91 -20.56 35.70
CA ILE A 304 4.78 -19.42 35.87
C ILE A 304 6.12 -19.73 35.23
N ASN A 305 6.58 -18.83 34.36
CA ASN A 305 7.97 -18.82 33.87
C ASN A 305 8.65 -17.55 34.37
N GLU A 306 9.78 -17.71 35.03
CA GLU A 306 10.61 -16.60 35.52
C GLU A 306 11.86 -16.48 34.67
N TYR A 307 12.18 -15.26 34.26
CA TYR A 307 13.29 -14.93 33.37
C TYR A 307 14.34 -14.14 34.15
N SER A 308 15.55 -14.61 34.14
CA SER A 308 16.69 -13.94 34.76
C SER A 308 17.67 -13.41 33.72
N TYR A 309 18.31 -12.29 34.04
CA TYR A 309 19.25 -11.61 33.15
C TYR A 309 20.57 -11.36 33.83
N LEU A 310 21.65 -11.26 33.06
CA LEU A 310 22.95 -10.86 33.60
C LEU A 310 22.84 -9.42 34.12
N SER A 311 23.35 -9.19 35.32
CA SER A 311 23.27 -7.91 36.03
C SER A 311 23.69 -6.74 35.14
N GLY A 312 22.80 -5.72 35.01
CA GLY A 312 23.04 -4.52 34.23
C GLY A 312 23.02 -4.72 32.72
N THR A 313 22.53 -5.85 32.24
CA THR A 313 22.44 -6.15 30.81
C THR A 313 21.02 -6.60 30.43
N LYS A 314 20.78 -6.73 29.13
CA LYS A 314 19.57 -7.36 28.56
C LYS A 314 19.79 -8.81 28.14
N GLN A 315 20.91 -9.39 28.51
CA GLN A 315 21.27 -10.76 28.16
C GLN A 315 20.55 -11.74 29.09
N LEU A 316 19.74 -12.60 28.54
CA LEU A 316 19.04 -13.66 29.27
C LEU A 316 20.05 -14.60 29.90
N SER A 317 19.97 -14.85 31.20
CA SER A 317 20.84 -15.81 31.91
C SER A 317 20.16 -17.14 32.21
N GLY A 318 18.82 -17.15 32.27
CA GLY A 318 18.07 -18.37 32.50
C GLY A 318 16.59 -18.18 32.51
N ILE A 319 15.85 -19.27 32.43
CA ILE A 319 14.41 -19.39 32.56
C ILE A 319 14.11 -20.47 33.57
N CYS A 320 13.28 -20.18 34.57
CA CYS A 320 12.90 -21.11 35.62
C CYS A 320 11.39 -21.33 35.57
N ASP A 321 10.99 -22.59 35.64
CA ASP A 321 9.60 -22.98 35.93
C ASP A 321 9.57 -23.52 37.37
N PRO A 322 9.02 -22.72 38.33
CA PRO A 322 9.02 -23.13 39.74
C PRO A 322 8.30 -24.44 40.03
N GLU A 323 7.37 -24.83 39.18
CA GLU A 323 6.64 -26.10 39.33
C GLU A 323 7.35 -27.28 38.69
N TYR A 324 8.19 -27.00 37.65
CA TYR A 324 8.88 -28.03 36.87
C TYR A 324 10.38 -27.71 36.71
N PRO A 325 11.20 -27.78 37.77
CA PRO A 325 12.62 -27.44 37.73
C PRO A 325 13.44 -28.29 36.72
N SER A 326 12.91 -29.42 36.29
CA SER A 326 13.52 -30.24 35.25
C SER A 326 13.48 -29.61 33.85
N SER A 327 12.67 -28.58 33.67
CA SER A 327 12.57 -27.80 32.44
C SER A 327 13.30 -26.46 32.49
N ASP A 328 13.95 -26.13 33.60
CA ASP A 328 14.72 -24.91 33.76
C ASP A 328 15.79 -24.81 32.67
N ILE A 329 15.95 -23.62 32.13
CA ILE A 329 16.97 -23.29 31.12
C ILE A 329 18.02 -22.42 31.77
N THR A 330 19.30 -22.82 31.64
CA THR A 330 20.47 -22.01 32.04
C THR A 330 21.27 -21.69 30.79
N ILE A 331 21.44 -20.40 30.48
CA ILE A 331 22.21 -19.98 29.33
C ILE A 331 23.69 -20.17 29.59
N ALA A 332 24.36 -20.86 28.69
CA ALA A 332 25.80 -21.16 28.80
C ALA A 332 26.67 -20.13 28.09
N GLU A 333 26.30 -19.75 26.86
CA GLU A 333 27.05 -18.82 26.04
C GLU A 333 26.13 -17.87 25.26
N TRP A 334 26.66 -16.67 24.95
CA TRP A 334 26.00 -15.65 24.12
C TRP A 334 26.88 -15.24 22.96
N TYR A 335 26.26 -14.79 21.88
CA TYR A 335 26.94 -14.06 20.82
C TYR A 335 27.21 -12.60 21.25
N ASN A 336 28.06 -11.90 20.50
CA ASN A 336 28.41 -10.50 20.80
C ASN A 336 27.20 -9.53 20.72
N ASP A 337 26.17 -9.86 19.96
CA ASP A 337 24.93 -9.11 19.84
C ASP A 337 23.91 -9.39 20.97
N GLY A 338 24.26 -10.26 21.92
CA GLY A 338 23.43 -10.62 23.06
C GLY A 338 22.44 -11.76 22.81
N ASN A 339 22.43 -12.35 21.63
CA ASN A 339 21.64 -13.53 21.35
C ASN A 339 22.22 -14.77 22.03
N VAL A 340 21.35 -15.72 22.38
CA VAL A 340 21.76 -16.97 23.05
C VAL A 340 22.49 -17.87 22.08
N LYS A 341 23.66 -18.36 22.44
CA LYS A 341 24.47 -19.28 21.63
C LYS A 341 24.31 -20.74 22.07
N SER A 342 24.26 -20.98 23.37
CA SER A 342 24.08 -22.34 23.93
C SER A 342 23.38 -22.26 25.29
N TYR A 343 22.70 -23.34 25.68
CA TYR A 343 22.04 -23.45 26.98
C TYR A 343 21.91 -24.89 27.47
N TYR A 344 21.68 -25.04 28.78
CA TYR A 344 21.35 -26.30 29.43
C TYR A 344 19.88 -26.39 29.75
N VAL A 345 19.31 -27.58 29.73
CA VAL A 345 17.94 -27.85 30.18
C VAL A 345 17.97 -28.75 31.42
N GLY A 346 17.40 -28.27 32.52
CA GLY A 346 17.34 -28.98 33.78
C GLY A 346 18.71 -29.31 34.33
N THR A 347 18.90 -30.56 34.71
CA THR A 347 20.19 -31.08 35.24
C THR A 347 21.09 -31.75 34.19
N ASN A 348 20.77 -31.56 32.91
CA ASN A 348 21.57 -32.17 31.85
C ASN A 348 22.99 -31.59 31.84
N ALA A 349 23.98 -32.45 31.78
CA ALA A 349 25.37 -32.03 31.73
C ALA A 349 25.87 -31.68 30.33
N ILE A 350 25.03 -31.87 29.30
CA ILE A 350 25.36 -31.59 27.91
C ILE A 350 24.53 -30.36 27.49
N PRO A 351 25.22 -29.29 27.07
CA PRO A 351 24.51 -28.12 26.56
C PRO A 351 23.79 -28.45 25.25
N ILE A 352 22.70 -27.79 24.99
CA ILE A 352 22.18 -27.70 23.65
C ILE A 352 23.02 -26.65 22.94
N ASP A 353 23.99 -27.16 22.16
CA ASP A 353 24.90 -26.38 21.36
C ASP A 353 24.29 -26.13 19.97
N ASP A 354 24.79 -25.10 19.30
CA ASP A 354 24.49 -24.79 17.90
C ASP A 354 23.18 -24.05 17.65
N ILE A 355 22.88 -23.04 18.49
CA ILE A 355 21.94 -21.99 18.06
C ILE A 355 22.76 -21.04 17.19
N TYR A 356 22.55 -21.11 15.88
CA TYR A 356 23.23 -20.24 14.93
C TYR A 356 22.36 -19.03 14.57
N TYR A 357 22.92 -17.85 14.81
CA TYR A 357 22.41 -16.61 14.25
C TYR A 357 23.44 -16.19 13.22
N THR A 358 23.20 -16.37 11.94
CA THR A 358 24.19 -15.99 10.94
C THR A 358 23.81 -14.69 10.27
N ASP A 359 24.71 -13.71 10.38
CA ASP A 359 24.82 -12.56 9.47
C ASP A 359 25.63 -12.94 8.21
N ASP A 360 25.86 -14.23 7.95
CA ASP A 360 26.98 -14.72 7.12
C ASP A 360 26.65 -14.79 5.64
N LEU A 361 25.48 -14.42 5.22
CA LEU A 361 25.12 -14.40 3.83
C LEU A 361 24.96 -12.96 3.35
N LYS A 362 26.10 -12.36 2.96
CA LYS A 362 26.14 -11.18 2.07
C LYS A 362 24.90 -10.25 2.17
N GLY A 363 24.69 -9.69 3.31
CA GLY A 363 23.71 -8.65 3.53
C GLY A 363 22.24 -9.09 3.66
N ASP A 364 21.90 -10.34 3.42
CA ASP A 364 20.50 -10.63 3.11
C ASP A 364 19.79 -11.61 4.03
N SER A 365 20.43 -12.20 5.04
CA SER A 365 19.77 -13.22 5.86
C SER A 365 20.14 -13.12 7.32
N LYS A 366 19.15 -12.81 8.14
CA LYS A 366 19.19 -13.20 9.54
C LYS A 366 18.63 -14.60 9.65
N ILE A 367 19.47 -15.61 9.71
CA ILE A 367 19.07 -16.97 9.98
C ILE A 367 18.77 -17.08 11.47
N PHE A 368 17.58 -17.52 11.78
CA PHE A 368 17.19 -17.76 13.13
C PHE A 368 17.16 -19.24 13.47
N ALA A 369 17.94 -19.52 14.42
CA ALA A 369 17.94 -20.43 15.55
C ALA A 369 17.33 -21.80 15.39
N GLU A 370 18.15 -22.73 15.71
CA GLU A 370 17.78 -24.09 15.96
C GLU A 370 16.82 -24.24 17.14
N TYR A 371 15.74 -24.96 16.91
CA TYR A 371 14.80 -25.40 17.94
C TYR A 371 15.01 -26.85 18.31
N TRP A 372 15.12 -27.11 19.58
CA TRP A 372 14.97 -28.45 20.07
C TRP A 372 13.49 -28.80 20.23
N VAL A 373 12.96 -29.66 19.37
CA VAL A 373 11.66 -30.25 19.57
C VAL A 373 11.80 -31.52 20.40
N ALA A 374 10.90 -31.75 21.33
CA ALA A 374 10.91 -32.78 22.37
C ALA A 374 11.04 -34.25 21.93
N ARG A 375 11.59 -34.55 20.77
CA ARG A 375 11.87 -35.88 20.23
C ARG A 375 13.19 -35.99 19.46
N GLY A 376 14.10 -35.05 19.61
CA GLY A 376 15.44 -35.14 18.98
C GLY A 376 15.50 -34.80 17.51
N ALA A 377 14.48 -34.18 16.95
CA ALA A 377 14.53 -33.61 15.61
C ALA A 377 14.95 -32.13 15.71
N ARG A 378 15.97 -31.73 14.94
CA ARG A 378 16.42 -30.35 14.83
C ARG A 378 15.54 -29.62 13.83
N GLN A 379 15.06 -28.45 14.17
CA GLN A 379 14.39 -27.54 13.23
C GLN A 379 15.33 -26.39 12.90
N HIS A 380 15.65 -26.22 11.63
CA HIS A 380 16.40 -25.09 11.13
C HIS A 380 15.43 -24.06 10.57
N CYS A 381 15.50 -22.85 11.10
CA CYS A 381 14.82 -21.73 10.48
C CYS A 381 15.73 -21.14 9.42
N VAL A 382 15.45 -21.38 8.17
CA VAL A 382 16.25 -20.90 7.05
C VAL A 382 15.51 -19.77 6.35
N ASP A 383 16.25 -18.69 6.11
CA ASP A 383 15.86 -17.59 5.26
C ASP A 383 14.70 -16.70 5.74
N MET A 384 15.07 -15.69 6.52
CA MET A 384 14.22 -14.55 6.86
C MET A 384 14.35 -13.36 5.88
N THR A 385 15.09 -13.53 4.81
CA THR A 385 15.68 -12.47 3.99
C THR A 385 14.74 -11.62 3.21
N SER A 386 13.63 -12.10 2.79
CA SER A 386 12.81 -11.29 1.89
C SER A 386 11.68 -10.57 2.59
N ILE A 387 11.50 -10.79 3.89
CA ILE A 387 10.40 -10.16 4.63
C ILE A 387 10.84 -10.04 6.08
N GLN A 388 11.48 -8.93 6.42
CA GLN A 388 11.70 -8.61 7.82
C GLN A 388 10.35 -8.33 8.45
N ILE A 389 9.88 -9.29 9.23
CA ILE A 389 8.76 -9.05 10.13
C ILE A 389 9.28 -8.12 11.21
N PRO A 390 8.66 -6.94 11.42
CA PRO A 390 9.07 -6.05 12.49
C PRO A 390 9.06 -6.81 13.81
N THR A 391 10.07 -6.60 14.62
CA THR A 391 10.09 -7.14 15.98
C THR A 391 9.07 -6.37 16.81
N TYR A 392 7.83 -6.89 16.90
CA TYR A 392 6.76 -6.21 17.63
C TYR A 392 6.98 -6.17 19.14
N PHE A 393 7.72 -7.15 19.67
CA PHE A 393 7.90 -7.34 21.10
C PHE A 393 9.38 -7.50 21.45
N PRO A 394 10.19 -6.43 21.33
CA PRO A 394 11.63 -6.50 21.59
C PRO A 394 11.95 -6.79 23.05
N GLU A 395 10.99 -6.58 23.96
CA GLU A 395 11.07 -6.88 25.38
C GLU A 395 10.97 -8.39 25.71
N LEU A 396 10.49 -9.19 24.78
CA LEU A 396 10.34 -10.65 24.98
C LEU A 396 11.68 -11.35 24.92
N PRO A 397 11.80 -12.49 25.61
CA PRO A 397 13.02 -13.28 25.60
C PRO A 397 13.26 -13.89 24.21
N PRO A 398 14.52 -14.16 23.84
CA PRO A 398 14.85 -14.80 22.58
C PRO A 398 14.52 -16.30 22.54
N VAL A 399 14.21 -16.89 23.68
CA VAL A 399 13.95 -18.33 23.83
C VAL A 399 12.57 -18.54 24.42
N LEU A 400 11.81 -19.46 23.80
CA LEU A 400 10.52 -19.91 24.29
C LEU A 400 10.70 -21.03 25.33
N CYS A 401 9.93 -20.99 26.41
CA CYS A 401 9.86 -22.06 27.39
C CYS A 401 8.42 -22.36 27.81
N GLY A 402 8.07 -23.64 27.76
CA GLY A 402 7.01 -24.26 28.55
C GLY A 402 5.56 -23.83 28.33
N THR A 403 5.18 -23.28 27.18
CA THR A 403 3.80 -22.91 26.94
C THR A 403 2.96 -24.07 26.39
N LYS A 404 1.68 -24.10 26.73
CA LYS A 404 0.75 -25.13 26.25
C LYS A 404 -0.15 -24.64 25.09
N ASN A 405 -0.12 -23.39 24.74
CA ASN A 405 -1.02 -22.81 23.76
C ASN A 405 -0.31 -22.57 22.43
N TYR A 406 -0.50 -23.48 21.51
CA TYR A 406 0.18 -23.49 20.21
C TYR A 406 0.05 -22.17 19.42
N TRP A 407 -1.13 -21.53 19.43
CA TRP A 407 -1.33 -20.31 18.64
C TRP A 407 -0.71 -19.08 19.28
N ALA A 408 -0.80 -18.96 20.58
CA ALA A 408 -0.23 -17.84 21.33
C ALA A 408 1.29 -17.91 21.45
N GLU A 409 1.88 -19.10 21.42
CA GLU A 409 3.33 -19.31 21.53
C GLU A 409 4.13 -18.49 20.55
N LEU A 410 3.61 -18.29 19.32
CA LEU A 410 4.25 -17.48 18.29
C LEU A 410 4.48 -16.03 18.70
N PHE A 411 3.81 -15.54 19.75
CA PHE A 411 3.90 -14.17 20.22
C PHE A 411 4.55 -14.04 21.59
N LEU A 412 5.15 -15.12 22.10
CA LEU A 412 5.76 -15.15 23.43
C LEU A 412 7.29 -15.04 23.41
N TYR A 413 7.90 -14.93 22.23
CA TYR A 413 9.33 -14.75 22.11
C TYR A 413 9.69 -13.86 20.91
N LYS A 414 10.89 -13.30 20.97
CA LYS A 414 11.34 -12.24 20.07
C LYS A 414 11.34 -12.63 18.58
N TYR A 415 11.60 -13.88 18.26
CA TYR A 415 11.81 -14.37 16.89
C TYR A 415 10.81 -15.46 16.51
N ALA A 416 9.53 -15.09 16.47
CA ALA A 416 8.44 -16.06 16.32
C ALA A 416 8.25 -16.59 14.89
N PHE A 417 8.67 -15.83 13.88
CA PHE A 417 8.31 -16.11 12.50
C PHE A 417 9.54 -16.30 11.62
N ALA A 418 9.71 -17.50 11.10
CA ALA A 418 10.69 -17.83 10.08
C ALA A 418 10.00 -18.05 8.73
N LYS A 419 10.62 -17.62 7.65
CA LYS A 419 10.10 -17.79 6.30
C LYS A 419 10.03 -19.25 5.88
N THR A 420 11.04 -20.01 6.26
CA THR A 420 11.13 -21.43 5.97
C THR A 420 11.66 -22.14 7.21
N ILE A 421 11.02 -23.22 7.60
CA ILE A 421 11.49 -24.13 8.65
C ILE A 421 11.85 -25.42 7.94
N GLU A 422 13.11 -25.83 8.04
CA GLU A 422 13.59 -27.12 7.54
C GLU A 422 13.80 -28.06 8.73
N THR A 423 13.36 -29.30 8.58
CA THR A 423 13.63 -30.36 9.55
C THR A 423 14.77 -31.27 9.05
N GLU A 424 15.50 -31.95 9.93
CA GLU A 424 16.59 -32.86 9.55
C GLU A 424 16.16 -33.97 8.59
N THR A 425 14.88 -34.27 8.51
CA THR A 425 14.33 -35.36 7.70
C THR A 425 14.06 -35.00 6.26
N GLU A 426 14.40 -33.78 5.80
CA GLU A 426 14.20 -33.25 4.42
C GLU A 426 12.75 -33.30 3.87
N GLU A 427 11.83 -33.97 4.55
CA GLU A 427 10.49 -34.28 4.04
C GLU A 427 9.43 -33.23 4.41
N GLU A 428 9.72 -32.34 5.39
CA GLU A 428 8.74 -31.35 5.84
C GLU A 428 9.29 -29.93 5.73
N LYS A 429 8.96 -29.24 4.63
CA LYS A 429 9.26 -27.81 4.48
C LYS A 429 8.01 -26.99 4.77
N THR A 430 8.04 -26.26 5.88
CA THR A 430 7.04 -25.24 6.17
C THR A 430 7.42 -23.93 5.49
N GLN A 431 6.54 -23.37 4.70
CA GLN A 431 6.75 -22.07 4.06
C GLN A 431 5.87 -21.01 4.73
N LEU A 432 6.47 -19.88 5.04
CA LEU A 432 5.76 -18.71 5.55
C LEU A 432 5.68 -17.62 4.48
N ALA A 433 4.48 -17.29 4.05
CA ALA A 433 4.22 -16.13 3.20
C ALA A 433 3.76 -14.95 4.08
N CYS A 434 4.47 -13.84 4.01
CA CYS A 434 4.14 -12.61 4.70
C CYS A 434 3.53 -11.60 3.71
N PHE A 435 2.44 -10.97 4.12
CA PHE A 435 1.76 -9.92 3.37
C PHE A 435 1.80 -8.64 4.19
N THR A 436 2.31 -7.59 3.61
CA THR A 436 2.43 -6.28 4.26
C THR A 436 1.53 -5.26 3.58
N ASP A 437 1.20 -4.20 4.30
CA ASP A 437 0.62 -3.01 3.72
C ASP A 437 1.69 -2.14 3.01
N ASN A 438 1.29 -0.95 2.56
CA ASN A 438 2.15 -0.03 1.83
C ASN A 438 3.28 0.61 2.65
N ILE A 439 3.29 0.45 3.97
CA ILE A 439 4.36 0.93 4.85
C ILE A 439 5.24 -0.21 5.40
N GLY A 440 4.98 -1.45 4.97
CA GLY A 440 5.71 -2.64 5.44
C GLY A 440 5.15 -3.27 6.72
N GLN A 441 4.00 -2.78 7.24
CA GLN A 441 3.32 -3.37 8.39
C GLN A 441 2.72 -4.72 7.99
N VAL A 442 2.96 -5.77 8.78
CA VAL A 442 2.41 -7.10 8.49
C VAL A 442 0.89 -7.08 8.67
N VAL A 443 0.15 -7.40 7.64
CA VAL A 443 -1.32 -7.51 7.70
C VAL A 443 -1.77 -8.96 7.72
N ARG A 444 -0.97 -9.87 7.19
CA ARG A 444 -1.29 -11.29 7.14
C ARG A 444 -0.03 -12.14 7.02
N LEU A 445 0.00 -13.24 7.75
CA LEU A 445 0.97 -14.32 7.59
C LEU A 445 0.22 -15.59 7.19
N ARG A 446 0.76 -16.34 6.24
CA ARG A 446 0.26 -17.65 5.87
C ARG A 446 1.38 -18.67 5.95
N ARG A 447 1.20 -19.64 6.82
CA ARG A 447 2.09 -20.79 6.97
C ARG A 447 1.50 -21.98 6.22
N VAL A 448 2.23 -22.54 5.27
CA VAL A 448 1.83 -23.71 4.49
C VAL A 448 2.63 -24.90 4.98
N GLU A 449 1.94 -25.96 5.33
CA GLU A 449 2.52 -27.21 5.80
C GLU A 449 1.94 -28.38 4.96
N PRO A 450 2.75 -29.34 4.52
CA PRO A 450 2.21 -30.56 3.96
C PRO A 450 1.48 -31.34 5.07
N ASP A 451 0.29 -31.84 4.78
CA ASP A 451 -0.38 -32.75 5.69
C ASP A 451 0.23 -34.17 5.57
N ILE A 452 -0.17 -35.07 6.48
CA ILE A 452 0.30 -36.47 6.50
C ILE A 452 -0.06 -37.27 5.23
N PHE A 453 -0.86 -36.71 4.33
CA PHE A 453 -1.27 -37.30 3.05
C PHE A 453 -0.64 -36.56 1.86
N GLY A 454 0.25 -35.58 2.11
CA GLY A 454 0.87 -34.75 1.09
C GLY A 454 -0.04 -33.68 0.49
N GLN A 455 -1.20 -33.41 1.10
CA GLN A 455 -2.04 -32.26 0.73
C GLN A 455 -1.55 -31.04 1.48
N GLU A 456 -1.52 -29.90 0.77
CA GLU A 456 -1.14 -28.62 1.41
C GLU A 456 -2.25 -28.19 2.39
N SER A 457 -1.89 -28.07 3.66
CA SER A 457 -2.69 -27.40 4.68
C SER A 457 -2.06 -26.02 4.97
N TYR A 458 -2.87 -25.08 5.37
CA TYR A 458 -2.35 -23.77 5.77
C TYR A 458 -2.94 -23.28 7.08
N THR A 459 -2.13 -22.50 7.78
CA THR A 459 -2.54 -21.66 8.90
C THR A 459 -2.36 -20.22 8.51
N GLU A 460 -3.38 -19.40 8.68
CA GLU A 460 -3.36 -17.98 8.35
C GLU A 460 -3.58 -17.14 9.61
N TYR A 461 -2.73 -16.12 9.76
CA TYR A 461 -2.77 -15.13 10.84
C TYR A 461 -3.10 -13.78 10.22
N VAL A 462 -4.22 -13.19 10.60
CA VAL A 462 -4.65 -11.86 10.14
C VAL A 462 -4.48 -10.87 11.27
N PHE A 463 -3.68 -9.84 11.04
CA PHE A 463 -3.32 -8.82 12.02
C PHE A 463 -4.26 -7.63 11.92
N SER A 464 -4.72 -7.14 13.07
CA SER A 464 -5.49 -5.90 13.20
C SER A 464 -4.73 -4.90 14.07
N TYR A 465 -4.66 -3.66 13.60
CA TYR A 465 -4.03 -2.51 14.23
C TYR A 465 -5.07 -1.41 14.43
N GLU A 466 -4.86 -0.52 15.38
CA GLU A 466 -5.65 0.71 15.49
C GLU A 466 -5.25 1.78 14.48
#